data_be5541e30e407423161d538f66b19e5f
#
_entry.id   be5541e30e407423161d538f66b19e5f
#
_cell.length_a   1.000
_cell.length_b   1.000
_cell.length_c   1.000
_cell.angle_alpha   90.00
_cell.angle_beta   90.00
_cell.angle_gamma   90.00
#
_symmetry.space_group_name_H-M   'P 1'
#
loop_
_entity.id
_entity.type
_entity.pdbx_description
1 polymer ?
#
loop_
_entity_poly.entity_id
_entity_poly.type
_entity_poly.pdbx_seq_one_letter_code
_entity_poly.pdbx_strand_id
1 'polypeptide(L)'
;MSEDLTIPDPTKNFKDEFDNRIGRLTKSKAYLDYCEEVYGYRIYLFNMMDQEQLDYLFHAIPLSANDTILDLGCGSGSILSSLVEQYGCAGVGIDQIDPDFMQKSNKSITFINGDVDHISDYQLNPTVTLSVDSLYFCKDLDALVRYLCNLPNNRMYLFYSQYLFDENEGDKSILQKDHTRIADILKQNGVSYEAIDFSENERRLYEKSLIALKKREEAFAHEGNLDLFLSRYREDLLGKQLYETDRACRFLYIVK
;
A
#
# COMPACT_ATOMS: atom_id res chain seq x y z
N MET A 1 2.10 23.14 24.12
CA MET A 1 1.68 21.83 24.62
C MET A 1 2.33 20.83 23.68
N SER A 2 3.34 20.08 24.17
CA SER A 2 3.95 18.98 23.41
C SER A 2 2.91 17.86 23.36
N GLU A 3 2.20 17.72 22.25
CA GLU A 3 1.35 16.56 22.01
C GLU A 3 2.25 15.35 21.81
N ASP A 4 2.07 14.39 22.70
CA ASP A 4 2.78 13.11 22.72
C ASP A 4 2.41 12.34 21.45
N LEU A 5 3.34 12.27 20.50
CA LEU A 5 3.24 11.50 19.26
C LEU A 5 3.50 10.01 19.55
N THR A 6 2.81 9.44 20.52
CA THR A 6 2.90 8.00 20.77
C THR A 6 2.30 7.25 19.59
N ILE A 7 3.16 6.49 18.91
CA ILE A 7 2.75 5.48 17.92
C ILE A 7 1.88 4.47 18.67
N PRO A 8 0.69 4.12 18.16
CA PRO A 8 -0.14 3.10 18.80
C PRO A 8 0.64 1.79 18.95
N ASP A 9 0.51 1.15 20.11
CA ASP A 9 1.10 -0.16 20.37
C ASP A 9 0.61 -1.16 19.30
N PRO A 10 1.49 -1.67 18.43
CA PRO A 10 1.10 -2.54 17.32
C PRO A 10 0.54 -3.89 17.75
N THR A 11 0.51 -4.19 19.06
CA THR A 11 0.07 -5.49 19.60
C THR A 11 -1.36 -5.48 20.14
N LYS A 12 -2.00 -4.31 20.31
CA LYS A 12 -3.37 -4.19 20.83
C LYS A 12 -4.37 -3.92 19.72
N ASN A 13 -5.15 -4.94 19.35
CA ASN A 13 -6.36 -4.85 18.52
C ASN A 13 -6.20 -4.10 17.18
N PHE A 14 -4.99 -4.13 16.60
CA PHE A 14 -4.71 -3.42 15.33
C PHE A 14 -5.72 -3.78 14.23
N LYS A 15 -6.13 -5.06 14.16
CA LYS A 15 -7.09 -5.52 13.15
C LYS A 15 -8.47 -4.85 13.34
N ASP A 16 -9.02 -4.89 14.55
CA ASP A 16 -10.36 -4.33 14.82
C ASP A 16 -10.38 -2.81 14.63
N GLU A 17 -9.31 -2.12 15.01
CA GLU A 17 -9.16 -0.68 14.79
C GLU A 17 -9.02 -0.36 13.29
N PHE A 18 -8.24 -1.17 12.57
CA PHE A 18 -8.05 -1.02 11.13
C PHE A 18 -9.36 -1.28 10.37
N ASP A 19 -10.07 -2.37 10.67
CA ASP A 19 -11.36 -2.70 10.06
C ASP A 19 -12.40 -1.61 10.31
N ASN A 20 -12.49 -1.08 11.54
CA ASN A 20 -13.36 0.04 11.87
C ASN A 20 -12.99 1.30 11.07
N ARG A 21 -11.69 1.62 10.97
CA ARG A 21 -11.18 2.74 10.18
C ARG A 21 -11.58 2.61 8.71
N ILE A 22 -11.28 1.48 8.09
CA ILE A 22 -11.60 1.21 6.68
C ILE A 22 -13.12 1.25 6.45
N GLY A 23 -13.91 0.58 7.30
CA GLY A 23 -15.36 0.54 7.18
C GLY A 23 -16.05 1.90 7.30
N ARG A 24 -15.47 2.85 8.04
CA ARG A 24 -15.95 4.23 8.14
C ARG A 24 -15.48 5.06 6.94
N LEU A 25 -14.22 4.94 6.55
CA LEU A 25 -13.64 5.71 5.44
C LEU A 25 -14.27 5.35 4.09
N THR A 26 -14.58 4.08 3.85
CA THR A 26 -15.27 3.64 2.61
C THR A 26 -16.72 4.12 2.50
N LYS A 27 -17.29 4.72 3.56
CA LYS A 27 -18.61 5.36 3.58
C LYS A 27 -18.52 6.89 3.64
N SER A 28 -17.33 7.45 3.81
CA SER A 28 -17.10 8.88 3.96
C SER A 28 -17.00 9.55 2.60
N LYS A 29 -17.92 10.51 2.35
CA LYS A 29 -17.82 11.37 1.16
C LYS A 29 -16.62 12.32 1.27
N ALA A 30 -16.35 12.85 2.46
CA ALA A 30 -15.19 13.72 2.71
C ALA A 30 -13.88 12.99 2.37
N TYR A 31 -13.78 11.69 2.72
CA TYR A 31 -12.61 10.90 2.37
C TYR A 31 -12.53 10.58 0.87
N LEU A 32 -13.65 10.28 0.21
CA LEU A 32 -13.67 10.05 -1.24
C LEU A 32 -13.26 11.31 -2.02
N ASP A 33 -13.75 12.49 -1.60
CA ASP A 33 -13.37 13.78 -2.18
C ASP A 33 -11.88 14.11 -1.90
N TYR A 34 -11.35 13.69 -0.74
CA TYR A 34 -9.93 13.73 -0.42
C TYR A 34 -9.12 12.83 -1.36
N CYS A 35 -9.54 11.57 -1.56
CA CYS A 35 -8.88 10.64 -2.47
C CYS A 35 -8.79 11.20 -3.89
N GLU A 36 -9.88 11.76 -4.41
CA GLU A 36 -9.91 12.36 -5.75
C GLU A 36 -8.91 13.53 -5.87
N GLU A 37 -8.84 14.43 -4.86
CA GLU A 37 -7.89 15.54 -4.88
C GLU A 37 -6.44 15.07 -4.76
N VAL A 38 -6.15 14.09 -3.90
CA VAL A 38 -4.77 13.67 -3.59
C VAL A 38 -4.23 12.73 -4.64
N TYR A 39 -5.00 11.73 -5.01
CA TYR A 39 -4.57 10.65 -5.88
C TYR A 39 -4.94 10.84 -7.36
N GLY A 40 -5.83 11.80 -7.66
CA GLY A 40 -6.33 12.03 -9.02
C GLY A 40 -7.42 11.03 -9.47
N TYR A 41 -7.81 10.10 -8.61
CA TYR A 41 -8.81 9.07 -8.86
C TYR A 41 -9.89 9.09 -7.80
N ARG A 42 -11.16 9.00 -8.23
CA ARG A 42 -12.31 8.97 -7.31
C ARG A 42 -12.58 7.53 -6.83
N ILE A 43 -11.60 6.96 -6.17
CA ILE A 43 -11.65 5.62 -5.57
C ILE A 43 -11.11 5.68 -4.14
N TYR A 44 -11.58 4.79 -3.26
CA TYR A 44 -11.06 4.71 -1.90
C TYR A 44 -9.69 4.05 -1.89
N LEU A 45 -8.66 4.82 -1.51
CA LEU A 45 -7.28 4.37 -1.42
C LEU A 45 -6.74 4.58 0.00
N PHE A 46 -6.00 3.61 0.50
CA PHE A 46 -5.42 3.60 1.86
C PHE A 46 -3.89 3.42 1.80
N ASN A 47 -3.28 3.91 0.72
CA ASN A 47 -1.86 3.77 0.43
C ASN A 47 -1.16 5.14 0.27
N MET A 48 0.12 5.11 -0.05
CA MET A 48 0.96 6.30 -0.22
C MET A 48 1.35 6.53 -1.70
N MET A 49 0.50 6.11 -2.64
CA MET A 49 0.70 6.38 -4.06
C MET A 49 0.19 7.77 -4.42
N ASP A 50 0.95 8.49 -5.24
CA ASP A 50 0.42 9.69 -5.91
C ASP A 50 -0.19 9.32 -7.28
N GLN A 51 -0.69 10.33 -7.99
CA GLN A 51 -1.29 10.12 -9.31
C GLN A 51 -0.30 9.52 -10.32
N GLU A 52 0.96 9.95 -10.30
CA GLU A 52 2.00 9.45 -11.24
C GLU A 52 2.29 7.96 -11.01
N GLN A 53 2.37 7.53 -9.76
CA GLN A 53 2.53 6.12 -9.41
C GLN A 53 1.30 5.29 -9.80
N LEU A 54 0.08 5.81 -9.60
CA LEU A 54 -1.15 5.16 -10.03
C LEU A 54 -1.26 5.10 -11.55
N ASP A 55 -0.89 6.17 -12.25
CA ASP A 55 -0.83 6.18 -13.73
C ASP A 55 0.17 5.15 -14.23
N TYR A 56 1.33 5.03 -13.59
CA TYR A 56 2.29 3.98 -13.91
C TYR A 56 1.69 2.58 -13.71
N LEU A 57 1.06 2.35 -12.56
CA LEU A 57 0.41 1.07 -12.23
C LEU A 57 -0.70 0.72 -13.23
N PHE A 58 -1.55 1.67 -13.58
CA PHE A 58 -2.70 1.42 -14.45
C PHE A 58 -2.36 1.35 -15.93
N HIS A 59 -1.26 1.96 -16.40
CA HIS A 59 -0.98 2.12 -17.83
C HIS A 59 0.38 1.60 -18.30
N ALA A 60 1.37 1.50 -17.42
CA ALA A 60 2.73 1.09 -17.79
C ALA A 60 3.03 -0.38 -17.49
N ILE A 61 2.32 -1.01 -16.55
CA ILE A 61 2.48 -2.44 -16.28
C ILE A 61 1.87 -3.24 -17.44
N PRO A 62 2.66 -4.14 -18.08
CA PRO A 62 2.17 -4.89 -19.23
C PRO A 62 1.21 -6.00 -18.78
N LEU A 63 -0.08 -5.70 -18.76
CA LEU A 63 -1.17 -6.61 -18.43
C LEU A 63 -1.99 -6.98 -19.67
N SER A 64 -2.56 -8.17 -19.65
CA SER A 64 -3.44 -8.69 -20.69
C SER A 64 -4.59 -9.51 -20.08
N ALA A 65 -5.61 -9.82 -20.88
CA ALA A 65 -6.73 -10.66 -20.46
C ALA A 65 -6.33 -12.09 -20.04
N ASN A 66 -5.12 -12.54 -20.39
CA ASN A 66 -4.60 -13.86 -20.00
C ASN A 66 -3.90 -13.86 -18.65
N ASP A 67 -3.71 -12.69 -18.03
CA ASP A 67 -3.04 -12.58 -16.76
C ASP A 67 -3.98 -12.90 -15.59
N THR A 68 -3.39 -13.40 -14.51
CA THR A 68 -4.01 -13.49 -13.20
C THR A 68 -3.20 -12.65 -12.23
N ILE A 69 -3.81 -11.57 -11.72
CA ILE A 69 -3.17 -10.66 -10.76
C ILE A 69 -3.41 -11.19 -9.35
N LEU A 70 -2.35 -11.31 -8.57
CA LEU A 70 -2.39 -11.50 -7.12
C LEU A 70 -2.05 -10.16 -6.45
N ASP A 71 -2.98 -9.60 -5.70
CA ASP A 71 -2.79 -8.35 -4.94
C ASP A 71 -2.64 -8.67 -3.45
N LEU A 72 -1.43 -8.48 -2.93
CA LEU A 72 -1.06 -8.76 -1.54
C LEU A 72 -1.34 -7.53 -0.65
N GLY A 73 -2.24 -7.69 0.32
CA GLY A 73 -2.73 -6.58 1.13
C GLY A 73 -3.62 -5.65 0.29
N CYS A 74 -4.60 -6.23 -0.39
CA CYS A 74 -5.43 -5.53 -1.37
C CYS A 74 -6.39 -4.48 -0.78
N GLY A 75 -6.53 -4.42 0.55
CA GLY A 75 -7.49 -3.54 1.22
C GLY A 75 -8.91 -3.75 0.70
N SER A 76 -9.59 -2.67 0.32
CA SER A 76 -10.94 -2.74 -0.28
C SER A 76 -10.98 -3.37 -1.68
N GLY A 77 -9.84 -3.68 -2.28
CA GLY A 77 -9.73 -4.20 -3.64
C GLY A 77 -9.93 -3.17 -4.75
N SER A 78 -9.87 -1.88 -4.43
CA SER A 78 -10.14 -0.81 -5.41
C SER A 78 -9.13 -0.81 -6.57
N ILE A 79 -7.84 -0.98 -6.29
CA ILE A 79 -6.79 -1.07 -7.32
C ILE A 79 -6.98 -2.33 -8.16
N LEU A 80 -7.13 -3.48 -7.51
CA LEU A 80 -7.33 -4.76 -8.20
C LEU A 80 -8.57 -4.73 -9.11
N SER A 81 -9.68 -4.17 -8.62
CA SER A 81 -10.91 -4.05 -9.39
C SER A 81 -10.74 -3.17 -10.63
N SER A 82 -10.03 -2.05 -10.50
CA SER A 82 -9.74 -1.15 -11.62
C SER A 82 -8.87 -1.82 -12.69
N LEU A 83 -7.84 -2.58 -12.28
CA LEU A 83 -6.97 -3.32 -13.20
C LEU A 83 -7.71 -4.45 -13.92
N VAL A 84 -8.50 -5.24 -13.19
CA VAL A 84 -9.29 -6.34 -13.76
C VAL A 84 -10.34 -5.81 -14.74
N GLU A 85 -11.00 -4.70 -14.42
CA GLU A 85 -11.97 -4.06 -15.33
C GLU A 85 -11.30 -3.53 -16.59
N GLN A 86 -10.16 -2.86 -16.44
CA GLN A 86 -9.44 -2.23 -17.57
C GLN A 86 -8.85 -3.26 -18.54
N TYR A 87 -8.30 -4.36 -18.03
CA TYR A 87 -7.55 -5.34 -18.84
C TYR A 87 -8.33 -6.63 -19.14
N GLY A 88 -9.49 -6.82 -18.49
CA GLY A 88 -10.29 -8.04 -18.68
C GLY A 88 -9.62 -9.30 -18.13
N CYS A 89 -8.65 -9.17 -17.23
CA CYS A 89 -7.90 -10.27 -16.62
C CYS A 89 -8.63 -10.85 -15.40
N ALA A 90 -8.04 -11.89 -14.79
CA ALA A 90 -8.50 -12.41 -13.49
C ALA A 90 -7.74 -11.74 -12.34
N GLY A 91 -8.34 -11.71 -11.15
CA GLY A 91 -7.74 -11.14 -9.95
C GLY A 91 -7.96 -12.00 -8.71
N VAL A 92 -6.96 -12.05 -7.84
CA VAL A 92 -7.04 -12.59 -6.49
C VAL A 92 -6.51 -11.53 -5.53
N GLY A 93 -7.33 -11.05 -4.61
CA GLY A 93 -6.92 -10.13 -3.55
C GLY A 93 -6.84 -10.88 -2.22
N ILE A 94 -5.76 -10.68 -1.48
CA ILE A 94 -5.58 -11.21 -0.11
C ILE A 94 -5.45 -10.05 0.85
N ASP A 95 -6.28 -10.04 1.89
CA ASP A 95 -6.18 -9.09 2.99
C ASP A 95 -6.82 -9.65 4.26
N GLN A 96 -6.41 -9.16 5.42
CA GLN A 96 -7.03 -9.51 6.71
C GLN A 96 -8.24 -8.62 7.04
N ILE A 97 -8.54 -7.62 6.21
CA ILE A 97 -9.71 -6.73 6.35
C ILE A 97 -11.02 -7.53 6.31
N ASP A 98 -12.06 -7.02 6.98
CA ASP A 98 -13.38 -7.62 6.92
C ASP A 98 -13.87 -7.73 5.46
N PRO A 99 -14.24 -8.94 5.00
CA PRO A 99 -14.71 -9.18 3.62
C PRO A 99 -15.88 -8.29 3.18
N ASP A 100 -16.66 -7.73 4.12
CA ASP A 100 -17.76 -6.83 3.80
C ASP A 100 -17.30 -5.46 3.27
N PHE A 101 -16.03 -5.10 3.46
CA PHE A 101 -15.44 -3.87 2.91
C PHE A 101 -14.78 -4.08 1.55
N MET A 102 -14.68 -5.32 1.06
CA MET A 102 -14.13 -5.64 -0.24
C MET A 102 -15.16 -5.44 -1.35
N GLN A 103 -14.71 -4.96 -2.51
CA GLN A 103 -15.57 -4.72 -3.68
C GLN A 103 -15.96 -6.03 -4.35
N LYS A 104 -17.14 -6.58 -4.04
CA LYS A 104 -17.61 -7.90 -4.51
C LYS A 104 -18.27 -7.91 -5.91
N SER A 105 -18.26 -6.79 -6.65
CA SER A 105 -19.07 -6.65 -7.87
C SER A 105 -18.52 -7.33 -9.12
N ASN A 106 -17.22 -7.69 -9.15
CA ASN A 106 -16.61 -8.29 -10.34
C ASN A 106 -16.42 -9.81 -10.16
N LYS A 107 -17.07 -10.60 -11.03
CA LYS A 107 -16.99 -12.08 -10.98
C LYS A 107 -15.61 -12.64 -11.34
N SER A 108 -14.75 -11.84 -11.95
CA SER A 108 -13.38 -12.22 -12.29
C SER A 108 -12.40 -12.01 -11.13
N ILE A 109 -12.89 -11.54 -9.97
CA ILE A 109 -12.07 -11.32 -8.77
C ILE A 109 -12.49 -12.28 -7.66
N THR A 110 -11.50 -12.93 -7.06
CA THR A 110 -11.65 -13.69 -5.82
C THR A 110 -10.98 -12.93 -4.69
N PHE A 111 -11.71 -12.66 -3.61
CA PHE A 111 -11.13 -12.09 -2.39
C PHE A 111 -10.97 -13.18 -1.33
N ILE A 112 -9.77 -13.24 -0.75
CA ILE A 112 -9.40 -14.15 0.34
C ILE A 112 -9.21 -13.32 1.60
N ASN A 113 -10.06 -13.53 2.61
CA ASN A 113 -9.80 -13.01 3.94
C ASN A 113 -8.71 -13.87 4.59
N GLY A 114 -7.47 -13.40 4.55
CA GLY A 114 -6.33 -14.19 4.97
C GLY A 114 -5.06 -13.40 5.21
N ASP A 115 -4.10 -14.06 5.83
CA ASP A 115 -2.78 -13.52 6.11
C ASP A 115 -1.82 -13.85 4.96
N VAL A 116 -1.11 -12.84 4.45
CA VAL A 116 -0.11 -13.01 3.39
C VAL A 116 1.07 -13.89 3.82
N ASP A 117 1.34 -14.01 5.12
CA ASP A 117 2.34 -14.92 5.66
C ASP A 117 1.99 -16.41 5.42
N HIS A 118 0.72 -16.71 5.14
CA HIS A 118 0.21 -18.06 4.83
C HIS A 118 -0.10 -18.28 3.35
N ILE A 119 0.49 -17.49 2.46
CA ILE A 119 0.18 -17.51 1.02
C ILE A 119 0.34 -18.89 0.37
N SER A 120 1.29 -19.69 0.82
CA SER A 120 1.53 -21.05 0.30
C SER A 120 0.32 -21.98 0.48
N ASP A 121 -0.52 -21.72 1.48
CA ASP A 121 -1.68 -22.56 1.80
C ASP A 121 -2.83 -22.39 0.79
N TYR A 122 -2.85 -21.26 0.09
CA TYR A 122 -3.90 -20.93 -0.88
C TYR A 122 -3.70 -21.54 -2.27
N GLN A 123 -2.54 -22.14 -2.54
CA GLN A 123 -2.20 -22.82 -3.80
C GLN A 123 -2.48 -21.96 -5.06
N LEU A 124 -2.10 -20.69 -5.01
CA LEU A 124 -2.33 -19.73 -6.08
C LEU A 124 -1.29 -19.87 -7.19
N ASN A 125 -1.68 -19.54 -8.41
CA ASN A 125 -0.79 -19.55 -9.58
C ASN A 125 -0.93 -18.22 -10.37
N PRO A 126 -0.50 -17.09 -9.81
CA PRO A 126 -0.56 -15.79 -10.48
C PRO A 126 0.50 -15.70 -11.57
N THR A 127 0.22 -14.89 -12.60
CA THR A 127 1.22 -14.44 -13.58
C THR A 127 1.78 -13.06 -13.24
N VAL A 128 1.08 -12.34 -12.38
CA VAL A 128 1.50 -11.03 -11.86
C VAL A 128 1.19 -10.96 -10.38
N THR A 129 2.19 -10.60 -9.58
CA THR A 129 2.00 -10.25 -8.17
C THR A 129 2.18 -8.76 -7.97
N LEU A 130 1.20 -8.13 -7.36
CA LEU A 130 1.19 -6.74 -6.95
C LEU A 130 1.24 -6.67 -5.42
N SER A 131 1.98 -5.70 -4.90
CA SER A 131 1.87 -5.25 -3.52
C SER A 131 2.03 -3.74 -3.46
N VAL A 132 1.09 -3.07 -2.82
CA VAL A 132 1.13 -1.63 -2.60
C VAL A 132 1.03 -1.36 -1.11
N ASP A 133 2.12 -0.90 -0.52
CA ASP A 133 2.18 -0.48 0.89
C ASP A 133 1.69 -1.53 1.91
N SER A 134 1.96 -2.81 1.67
CA SER A 134 1.51 -3.90 2.53
C SER A 134 2.61 -4.80 3.08
N LEU A 135 3.77 -4.90 2.40
CA LEU A 135 4.81 -5.87 2.75
C LEU A 135 5.50 -5.63 4.11
N TYR A 136 5.42 -4.42 4.66
CA TYR A 136 5.98 -4.15 6.00
C TYR A 136 5.16 -4.76 7.14
N PHE A 137 3.93 -5.20 6.89
CA PHE A 137 3.10 -5.93 7.84
C PHE A 137 3.37 -7.44 7.84
N CYS A 138 4.11 -7.95 6.83
CA CYS A 138 4.51 -9.35 6.73
C CYS A 138 5.54 -9.69 7.80
N LYS A 139 5.31 -10.75 8.58
CA LYS A 139 6.21 -11.20 9.66
C LYS A 139 7.44 -11.88 9.10
N ASP A 140 7.26 -12.74 8.07
CA ASP A 140 8.33 -13.45 7.39
C ASP A 140 8.39 -13.07 5.90
N LEU A 141 8.86 -11.83 5.67
CA LEU A 141 8.98 -11.28 4.32
C LEU A 141 9.95 -12.09 3.43
N ASP A 142 10.99 -12.70 4.02
CA ASP A 142 11.93 -13.55 3.26
C ASP A 142 11.23 -14.81 2.74
N ALA A 143 10.45 -15.50 3.58
CA ALA A 143 9.70 -16.68 3.17
C ALA A 143 8.65 -16.33 2.09
N LEU A 144 7.94 -15.21 2.25
CA LEU A 144 6.97 -14.72 1.27
C LEU A 144 7.63 -14.45 -0.08
N VAL A 145 8.70 -13.66 -0.12
CA VAL A 145 9.40 -13.32 -1.37
C VAL A 145 9.97 -14.57 -2.03
N ARG A 146 10.57 -15.47 -1.24
CA ARG A 146 11.09 -16.76 -1.76
C ARG A 146 10.00 -17.62 -2.40
N TYR A 147 8.82 -17.69 -1.78
CA TYR A 147 7.67 -18.38 -2.35
C TYR A 147 7.25 -17.76 -3.69
N LEU A 148 7.08 -16.44 -3.74
CA LEU A 148 6.68 -15.73 -4.94
C LEU A 148 7.67 -15.85 -6.10
N CYS A 149 8.98 -15.83 -5.81
CA CYS A 149 10.04 -16.02 -6.79
C CYS A 149 10.08 -17.43 -7.38
N ASN A 150 9.55 -18.43 -6.66
CA ASN A 150 9.46 -19.81 -7.15
C ASN A 150 8.18 -20.10 -7.96
N LEU A 151 7.24 -19.15 -8.04
CA LEU A 151 6.06 -19.32 -8.87
C LEU A 151 6.42 -19.17 -10.36
N PRO A 152 5.97 -20.07 -11.23
CA PRO A 152 6.33 -20.04 -12.63
C PRO A 152 5.73 -18.81 -13.33
N ASN A 153 6.56 -18.12 -14.11
CA ASN A 153 6.16 -16.95 -14.92
C ASN A 153 5.53 -15.79 -14.13
N ASN A 154 5.77 -15.70 -12.83
CA ASN A 154 5.25 -14.66 -11.96
C ASN A 154 6.12 -13.40 -12.05
N ARG A 155 5.57 -12.31 -12.58
CA ARG A 155 6.19 -10.98 -12.56
C ARG A 155 5.73 -10.25 -11.30
N MET A 156 6.63 -9.57 -10.60
CA MET A 156 6.26 -8.87 -9.36
C MET A 156 6.44 -7.36 -9.50
N TYR A 157 5.49 -6.61 -8.96
CA TYR A 157 5.48 -5.15 -8.87
C TYR A 157 5.23 -4.77 -7.42
N LEU A 158 6.31 -4.40 -6.71
CA LEU A 158 6.30 -4.21 -5.27
C LEU A 158 6.58 -2.73 -4.94
N PHE A 159 5.53 -1.96 -4.63
CA PHE A 159 5.65 -0.60 -4.11
C PHE A 159 5.99 -0.67 -2.62
N TYR A 160 7.15 -0.17 -2.27
CA TYR A 160 7.70 -0.32 -0.92
C TYR A 160 8.38 0.96 -0.47
N SER A 161 7.99 1.45 0.71
CA SER A 161 8.67 2.54 1.39
C SER A 161 9.51 2.01 2.54
N GLN A 162 10.66 2.62 2.77
CA GLN A 162 11.53 2.34 3.92
C GLN A 162 11.65 3.60 4.76
N TYR A 163 11.44 3.46 6.08
CA TYR A 163 11.48 4.56 7.03
C TYR A 163 12.48 4.28 8.15
N LEU A 164 13.15 5.34 8.63
CA LEU A 164 13.96 5.35 9.83
C LEU A 164 13.25 6.21 10.89
N PHE A 165 12.46 5.57 11.76
CA PHE A 165 11.67 6.26 12.78
C PHE A 165 12.53 6.79 13.95
N ASP A 166 13.57 6.05 14.35
CA ASP A 166 14.47 6.48 15.42
C ASP A 166 15.58 7.40 14.87
N GLU A 167 15.76 8.57 15.49
CA GLU A 167 16.83 9.51 15.15
C GLU A 167 18.24 8.95 15.40
N ASN A 168 18.36 7.98 16.30
CA ASN A 168 19.60 7.30 16.65
C ASN A 168 19.84 6.01 15.85
N GLU A 169 18.88 5.53 15.06
CA GLU A 169 19.07 4.41 14.11
C GLU A 169 19.82 4.91 12.88
N GLY A 170 21.16 4.80 12.93
CA GLY A 170 22.08 5.63 12.19
C GLY A 170 22.44 5.21 10.77
N ASP A 171 22.08 4.04 10.26
CA ASP A 171 22.53 3.64 8.92
C ASP A 171 21.54 4.02 7.82
N LYS A 172 21.71 5.24 7.28
CA LYS A 172 20.91 5.70 6.13
C LYS A 172 21.15 4.90 4.85
N SER A 173 22.11 3.98 4.81
CA SER A 173 22.34 3.13 3.63
C SER A 173 21.12 2.27 3.29
N ILE A 174 20.32 1.88 4.29
CA ILE A 174 19.08 1.12 4.07
C ILE A 174 17.99 1.88 3.29
N LEU A 175 18.17 3.17 3.09
CA LEU A 175 17.27 4.00 2.26
C LEU A 175 17.70 4.02 0.78
N GLN A 176 18.82 3.40 0.42
CA GLN A 176 19.23 3.29 -0.97
C GLN A 176 18.49 2.15 -1.66
N LYS A 177 18.20 2.31 -2.95
CA LYS A 177 17.42 1.36 -3.76
C LYS A 177 17.90 -0.10 -3.67
N ASP A 178 19.19 -0.32 -3.44
CA ASP A 178 19.81 -1.64 -3.38
C ASP A 178 20.04 -2.13 -1.94
N HIS A 179 19.58 -1.40 -0.93
CA HIS A 179 19.80 -1.70 0.48
C HIS A 179 18.54 -1.62 1.35
N THR A 180 17.38 -1.39 0.75
CA THR A 180 16.12 -1.56 1.49
C THR A 180 15.92 -3.03 1.87
N ARG A 181 15.10 -3.27 2.89
CA ARG A 181 14.82 -4.64 3.34
C ARG A 181 14.37 -5.55 2.20
N ILE A 182 13.50 -5.07 1.30
CA ILE A 182 13.04 -5.87 0.16
C ILE A 182 14.16 -6.12 -0.87
N ALA A 183 15.01 -5.12 -1.14
CA ALA A 183 16.13 -5.26 -2.06
C ALA A 183 17.14 -6.29 -1.55
N ASP A 184 17.46 -6.28 -0.26
CA ASP A 184 18.37 -7.25 0.33
C ASP A 184 17.82 -8.67 0.27
N ILE A 185 16.52 -8.86 0.52
CA ILE A 185 15.88 -10.17 0.39
C ILE A 185 15.91 -10.65 -1.06
N LEU A 186 15.59 -9.80 -2.05
CA LEU A 186 15.67 -10.16 -3.47
C LEU A 186 17.09 -10.60 -3.87
N LYS A 187 18.11 -9.85 -3.45
CA LYS A 187 19.52 -10.20 -3.70
C LYS A 187 19.93 -11.52 -3.02
N GLN A 188 19.55 -11.74 -1.76
CA GLN A 188 19.84 -12.96 -1.02
C GLN A 188 19.23 -14.21 -1.69
N ASN A 189 18.10 -14.05 -2.36
CA ASN A 189 17.45 -15.08 -3.15
C ASN A 189 17.94 -15.16 -4.60
N GLY A 190 18.98 -14.40 -4.98
CA GLY A 190 19.56 -14.40 -6.33
C GLY A 190 18.65 -13.83 -7.41
N VAL A 191 17.66 -13.01 -7.03
CA VAL A 191 16.65 -12.45 -7.92
C VAL A 191 17.13 -11.11 -8.48
N SER A 192 17.13 -10.99 -9.80
CA SER A 192 17.38 -9.72 -10.48
C SER A 192 16.12 -8.86 -10.48
N TYR A 193 16.28 -7.58 -10.24
CA TYR A 193 15.17 -6.61 -10.24
C TYR A 193 15.58 -5.28 -10.87
N GLU A 194 14.59 -4.53 -11.31
CA GLU A 194 14.68 -3.11 -11.61
C GLU A 194 14.04 -2.33 -10.45
N ALA A 195 14.58 -1.18 -10.09
CA ALA A 195 14.00 -0.31 -9.06
C ALA A 195 13.78 1.10 -9.62
N ILE A 196 12.54 1.57 -9.54
CA ILE A 196 12.16 2.94 -9.89
C ILE A 196 12.01 3.73 -8.60
N ASP A 197 12.66 4.89 -8.54
CA ASP A 197 12.61 5.77 -7.38
C ASP A 197 11.38 6.68 -7.43
N PHE A 198 10.49 6.54 -6.46
CA PHE A 198 9.31 7.37 -6.23
C PHE A 198 9.39 8.16 -4.91
N SER A 199 10.58 8.32 -4.34
CA SER A 199 10.76 9.02 -3.05
C SER A 199 10.27 10.47 -3.11
N GLU A 200 10.58 11.18 -4.19
CA GLU A 200 10.10 12.55 -4.38
C GLU A 200 8.58 12.63 -4.58
N ASN A 201 7.98 11.60 -5.18
CA ASN A 201 6.53 11.49 -5.35
C ASN A 201 5.84 11.35 -3.99
N GLU A 202 6.33 10.48 -3.12
CA GLU A 202 5.76 10.30 -1.78
C GLU A 202 5.99 11.54 -0.91
N ARG A 203 7.15 12.19 -1.00
CA ARG A 203 7.40 13.46 -0.30
C ARG A 203 6.34 14.51 -0.67
N ARG A 204 6.09 14.73 -1.97
CA ARG A 204 5.07 15.66 -2.45
C ARG A 204 3.65 15.24 -2.09
N LEU A 205 3.41 13.93 -2.02
CA LEU A 205 2.12 13.37 -1.61
C LEU A 205 1.75 13.82 -0.20
N TYR A 206 2.68 13.72 0.77
CA TYR A 206 2.44 14.16 2.15
C TYR A 206 2.06 15.64 2.21
N GLU A 207 2.76 16.50 1.45
CA GLU A 207 2.45 17.93 1.40
C GLU A 207 1.05 18.19 0.83
N LYS A 208 0.73 17.55 -0.29
CA LYS A 208 -0.59 17.64 -0.95
C LYS A 208 -1.70 17.11 -0.06
N SER A 209 -1.46 15.99 0.60
CA SER A 209 -2.40 15.34 1.51
C SER A 209 -2.75 16.23 2.70
N LEU A 210 -1.77 16.81 3.37
CA LEU A 210 -1.98 17.71 4.51
C LEU A 210 -2.86 18.91 4.12
N ILE A 211 -2.65 19.49 2.93
CA ILE A 211 -3.47 20.59 2.41
C ILE A 211 -4.91 20.11 2.14
N ALA A 212 -5.06 18.95 1.48
CA ALA A 212 -6.36 18.39 1.13
C ALA A 212 -7.17 17.97 2.35
N LEU A 213 -6.51 17.40 3.38
CA LEU A 213 -7.14 17.09 4.67
C LEU A 213 -7.64 18.36 5.36
N LYS A 214 -6.79 19.39 5.45
CA LYS A 214 -7.15 20.64 6.13
C LYS A 214 -8.36 21.32 5.52
N LYS A 215 -8.52 21.27 4.20
CA LYS A 215 -9.70 21.77 3.49
C LYS A 215 -10.99 21.03 3.86
N ARG A 216 -10.88 19.78 4.38
CA ARG A 216 -12.02 18.89 4.65
C ARG A 216 -12.27 18.63 6.13
N GLU A 217 -11.52 19.26 7.02
CA GLU A 217 -11.65 19.07 8.48
C GLU A 217 -13.10 19.17 8.96
N GLU A 218 -13.82 20.24 8.53
CA GLU A 218 -15.22 20.43 8.89
C GLU A 218 -16.12 19.34 8.30
N ALA A 219 -15.85 18.89 7.06
CA ALA A 219 -16.64 17.82 6.43
C ALA A 219 -16.46 16.49 7.16
N PHE A 220 -15.23 16.14 7.55
CA PHE A 220 -14.96 14.97 8.39
C PHE A 220 -15.66 15.07 9.75
N ALA A 221 -15.65 16.24 10.37
CA ALA A 221 -16.34 16.47 11.65
C ALA A 221 -17.86 16.29 11.51
N HIS A 222 -18.48 16.82 10.45
CA HIS A 222 -19.92 16.66 10.18
C HIS A 222 -20.32 15.20 9.92
N GLU A 223 -19.42 14.38 9.37
CA GLU A 223 -19.62 12.94 9.18
C GLU A 223 -19.35 12.12 10.46
N GLY A 224 -18.92 12.75 11.55
CA GLY A 224 -18.50 12.04 12.78
C GLY A 224 -17.16 11.33 12.65
N ASN A 225 -16.31 11.75 11.70
CA ASN A 225 -15.02 11.13 11.36
C ASN A 225 -13.80 12.00 11.71
N LEU A 226 -13.94 12.93 12.67
CA LEU A 226 -12.86 13.84 13.05
C LEU A 226 -11.62 13.11 13.58
N ASP A 227 -11.82 12.00 14.30
CA ASP A 227 -10.75 11.12 14.79
C ASP A 227 -9.95 10.50 13.63
N LEU A 228 -10.62 10.10 12.55
CA LEU A 228 -9.98 9.55 11.35
C LEU A 228 -9.18 10.61 10.59
N PHE A 229 -9.73 11.82 10.49
CA PHE A 229 -8.99 12.98 9.98
C PHE A 229 -7.72 13.23 10.78
N LEU A 230 -7.83 13.29 12.12
CA LEU A 230 -6.68 13.55 13.00
C LEU A 230 -5.62 12.46 12.90
N SER A 231 -6.03 11.18 12.83
CA SER A 231 -5.12 10.06 12.66
C SER A 231 -4.33 10.20 11.35
N ARG A 232 -5.03 10.40 10.22
CA ARG A 232 -4.38 10.57 8.92
C ARG A 232 -3.48 11.80 8.87
N TYR A 233 -3.93 12.91 9.42
CA TYR A 233 -3.16 14.15 9.47
C TYR A 233 -1.84 13.99 10.23
N ARG A 234 -1.85 13.24 11.35
CA ARG A 234 -0.63 12.94 12.12
C ARG A 234 0.33 12.01 11.38
N GLU A 235 -0.22 10.98 10.72
CA GLU A 235 0.58 10.07 9.87
C GLU A 235 1.30 10.86 8.76
N ASP A 236 0.59 11.76 8.09
CA ASP A 236 1.14 12.55 7.00
C ASP A 236 2.16 13.60 7.48
N LEU A 237 1.97 14.18 8.67
CA LEU A 237 2.97 15.07 9.30
C LEU A 237 4.26 14.30 9.61
N LEU A 238 4.17 13.10 10.17
CA LEU A 238 5.32 12.25 10.44
C LEU A 238 6.04 11.87 9.14
N GLY A 239 5.30 11.41 8.13
CA GLY A 239 5.87 11.08 6.84
C GLY A 239 6.60 12.26 6.20
N LYS A 240 5.99 13.44 6.20
CA LYS A 240 6.62 14.68 5.74
C LYS A 240 7.93 14.97 6.47
N GLN A 241 7.93 14.87 7.81
CA GLN A 241 9.12 15.10 8.64
C GLN A 241 10.24 14.09 8.31
N LEU A 242 9.91 12.81 8.07
CA LEU A 242 10.89 11.80 7.71
C LEU A 242 11.58 12.14 6.38
N TYR A 243 10.83 12.61 5.38
CA TYR A 243 11.42 13.07 4.12
C TYR A 243 12.24 14.35 4.27
N GLU A 244 11.81 15.31 5.08
CA GLU A 244 12.56 16.55 5.35
C GLU A 244 13.90 16.31 6.07
N THR A 245 14.03 15.17 6.74
CA THR A 245 15.26 14.77 7.47
C THR A 245 16.04 13.66 6.77
N ASP A 246 15.74 13.35 5.50
CA ASP A 246 16.36 12.27 4.71
C ASP A 246 16.30 10.92 5.43
N ARG A 247 15.11 10.55 5.94
CA ARG A 247 14.88 9.34 6.73
C ARG A 247 13.78 8.46 6.14
N ALA A 248 13.43 8.70 4.88
CA ALA A 248 12.46 7.91 4.14
C ALA A 248 12.89 7.76 2.68
N CYS A 249 12.48 6.68 2.06
CA CYS A 249 12.56 6.47 0.62
C CYS A 249 11.38 5.61 0.15
N ARG A 250 11.09 5.68 -1.15
CA ARG A 250 10.07 4.87 -1.80
C ARG A 250 10.55 4.36 -3.14
N PHE A 251 10.39 3.05 -3.36
CA PHE A 251 10.74 2.42 -4.63
C PHE A 251 9.62 1.51 -5.12
N LEU A 252 9.52 1.39 -6.44
CA LEU A 252 8.86 0.27 -7.09
C LEU A 252 9.92 -0.74 -7.50
N TYR A 253 9.87 -1.94 -6.95
CA TYR A 253 10.70 -3.07 -7.36
C TYR A 253 9.96 -3.90 -8.38
N ILE A 254 10.59 -4.13 -9.55
CA ILE A 254 10.04 -4.91 -10.66
C ILE A 254 10.91 -6.15 -10.83
N VAL A 255 10.30 -7.32 -10.67
CA VAL A 255 10.91 -8.63 -10.93
C VAL A 255 10.22 -9.24 -12.15
N LYS A 256 11.04 -9.71 -13.11
CA LYS A 256 10.56 -10.26 -14.40
C LYS A 256 10.88 -11.74 -14.52
#